data_a46963fd152923e06a2940a8eab18293
#
_entry.id   a46963fd152923e06a2940a8eab18293
#
_cell.length_a   1.000
_cell.length_b   1.000
_cell.length_c   1.000
_cell.angle_alpha   90.00
_cell.angle_beta   90.00
_cell.angle_gamma   90.00
#
_symmetry.space_group_name_H-M   'P 1'
#
loop_
_entity.id
_entity.type
_entity.pdbx_description
1 polymer ?
#
loop_
_entity_poly.entity_id
_entity_poly.type
_entity_poly.pdbx_seq_one_letter_code
_entity_poly.pdbx_strand_id
1 'polypeptide(L)'
;GKISQDGQGQFGFESANDSLLSGINGRKSIEVSTDGQAIPGTVTDDVPATNGANVTLTLDLDLQTYVQQQLEQAKANSGAKSASAVVLDAKTAQVMAMATSDSIDPMGDIKKQLEQGKEFGNSTISAPFEPGSVAKIITAAGAIENGVTSPDEVHTVPGSIDMAGGNVKDAWDHGPAQYTTTGIFGKSSNVGTLMLAEKLGEDKFDQLLTGFGVGRATGIELPSESEGLLPQRAQWSGGTFANLPIGQGMSVTLLQMAGIYQAIANGGADCAADYFRGAGWSWCGGGPAGAGAHPGGE
;
A
#
# COMPACT_ATOMS: atom_id res chain seq x y z
N GLY A 1 6.65 3.80 -17.07
CA GLY A 1 7.07 5.21 -17.17
C GLY A 1 7.53 5.59 -18.58
N LYS A 2 8.38 6.57 -18.68
CA LYS A 2 8.90 7.08 -19.95
C LYS A 2 10.33 7.57 -19.80
N ILE A 3 11.12 7.38 -20.84
CA ILE A 3 12.47 7.94 -20.97
C ILE A 3 12.49 9.09 -21.99
N SER A 4 13.44 10.03 -21.82
CA SER A 4 13.75 11.08 -22.79
C SER A 4 14.51 10.51 -23.99
N GLN A 5 14.75 11.34 -25.00
CA GLN A 5 15.60 10.98 -26.13
C GLN A 5 17.05 10.67 -25.71
N ASP A 6 17.50 11.27 -24.62
CA ASP A 6 18.84 11.07 -24.06
C ASP A 6 18.91 9.88 -23.09
N GLY A 7 17.82 9.09 -22.99
CA GLY A 7 17.75 7.87 -22.18
C GLY A 7 17.46 8.11 -20.69
N GLN A 8 17.19 9.35 -20.24
CA GLN A 8 16.88 9.64 -18.84
C GLN A 8 15.40 9.36 -18.50
N GLY A 9 15.14 8.81 -17.35
CA GLY A 9 13.80 8.58 -16.84
C GLY A 9 13.03 9.90 -16.61
N GLN A 10 11.87 10.05 -17.26
CA GLN A 10 11.05 11.27 -17.16
C GLN A 10 9.98 11.17 -16.08
N PHE A 11 9.33 10.05 -15.97
CA PHE A 11 8.32 9.77 -14.92
C PHE A 11 8.14 8.27 -14.71
N GLY A 12 7.41 7.93 -13.64
CA GLY A 12 7.10 6.55 -13.26
C GLY A 12 8.32 5.79 -12.79
N PHE A 13 8.32 4.49 -13.02
CA PHE A 13 9.35 3.56 -12.61
C PHE A 13 10.73 3.93 -13.14
N GLU A 14 10.82 4.33 -14.40
CA GLU A 14 12.05 4.73 -15.06
C GLU A 14 12.69 5.95 -14.41
N SER A 15 11.90 6.94 -14.00
CA SER A 15 12.42 8.12 -13.29
C SER A 15 12.86 7.78 -11.88
N ALA A 16 12.09 6.97 -11.16
CA ALA A 16 12.41 6.59 -9.78
C ALA A 16 13.68 5.75 -9.68
N ASN A 17 13.94 4.94 -10.70
CA ASN A 17 15.05 3.99 -10.76
C ASN A 17 16.06 4.31 -11.87
N ASP A 18 16.15 5.57 -12.28
CA ASP A 18 17.00 6.00 -13.38
C ASP A 18 18.47 5.63 -13.16
N SER A 19 18.98 5.81 -11.94
CA SER A 19 20.37 5.44 -11.59
C SER A 19 20.67 3.93 -11.72
N LEU A 20 19.65 3.07 -11.54
CA LEU A 20 19.77 1.62 -11.67
C LEU A 20 19.63 1.18 -13.13
N LEU A 21 18.70 1.81 -13.87
CA LEU A 21 18.33 1.43 -15.22
C LEU A 21 19.23 2.07 -16.28
N SER A 22 19.77 3.27 -16.01
CA SER A 22 20.65 3.98 -16.91
C SER A 22 22.01 3.33 -16.97
N GLY A 23 22.53 3.12 -18.18
CA GLY A 23 23.91 2.72 -18.40
C GLY A 23 24.87 3.91 -18.36
N ILE A 24 26.13 3.63 -18.58
CA ILE A 24 27.17 4.63 -18.78
C ILE A 24 27.52 4.65 -20.27
N ASN A 25 27.34 5.82 -20.90
CA ASN A 25 27.67 5.95 -22.30
C ASN A 25 29.15 5.74 -22.57
N GLY A 26 29.46 4.94 -23.56
CA GLY A 26 30.80 4.82 -24.07
C GLY A 26 31.26 6.08 -24.82
N ARG A 27 32.52 6.16 -25.06
CA ARG A 27 33.16 7.25 -25.85
C ARG A 27 34.06 6.65 -26.90
N LYS A 28 33.91 7.15 -28.14
CA LYS A 28 34.80 6.77 -29.24
C LYS A 28 35.23 8.02 -29.99
N SER A 29 36.54 8.23 -30.07
CA SER A 29 37.14 9.30 -30.87
C SER A 29 37.73 8.71 -32.13
N ILE A 30 37.35 9.27 -33.28
CA ILE A 30 37.76 8.82 -34.59
C ILE A 30 38.02 10.03 -35.49
N GLU A 31 39.05 10.01 -36.33
CA GLU A 31 39.24 11.04 -37.34
C GLU A 31 38.20 10.91 -38.46
N VAL A 32 37.75 12.05 -38.94
CA VAL A 32 36.80 12.12 -40.04
C VAL A 32 37.43 12.89 -41.20
N SER A 33 37.14 12.48 -42.43
CA SER A 33 37.52 13.18 -43.63
C SER A 33 36.75 14.51 -43.76
N THR A 34 37.14 15.39 -44.71
CA THR A 34 36.52 16.70 -44.94
C THR A 34 35.03 16.61 -45.33
N ASP A 35 34.60 15.47 -45.80
CA ASP A 35 33.20 15.11 -46.14
C ASP A 35 32.46 14.38 -45.00
N GLY A 36 33.08 14.28 -43.81
CA GLY A 36 32.43 13.74 -42.61
C GLY A 36 32.46 12.21 -42.51
N GLN A 37 33.19 11.51 -43.39
CA GLN A 37 33.30 10.06 -43.29
C GLN A 37 34.41 9.63 -42.31
N ALA A 38 34.09 8.63 -41.50
CA ALA A 38 35.02 8.08 -40.54
C ALA A 38 36.24 7.43 -41.27
N ILE A 39 37.46 7.75 -40.86
CA ILE A 39 38.68 7.19 -41.40
C ILE A 39 39.02 5.87 -40.66
N PRO A 40 38.98 4.71 -41.32
CA PRO A 40 39.25 3.44 -40.65
C PRO A 40 40.66 3.40 -40.06
N GLY A 41 40.79 2.85 -38.82
CA GLY A 41 42.08 2.70 -38.15
C GLY A 41 42.53 3.92 -37.35
N THR A 42 41.75 5.03 -37.30
CA THR A 42 42.11 6.24 -36.56
C THR A 42 41.43 6.35 -35.18
N VAL A 43 40.91 5.24 -34.67
CA VAL A 43 40.31 5.20 -33.32
C VAL A 43 41.38 5.50 -32.28
N THR A 44 41.26 6.62 -31.57
CA THR A 44 42.24 7.06 -30.55
C THR A 44 41.74 6.88 -29.13
N ASP A 45 40.40 6.77 -28.94
CA ASP A 45 39.77 6.57 -27.64
C ASP A 45 38.54 5.69 -27.85
N ASP A 46 38.49 4.51 -27.26
CA ASP A 46 37.38 3.58 -27.35
C ASP A 46 37.08 3.04 -25.95
N VAL A 47 36.13 3.76 -25.27
CA VAL A 47 35.61 3.35 -23.98
C VAL A 47 34.25 2.70 -24.23
N PRO A 48 34.10 1.38 -23.99
CA PRO A 48 32.82 0.73 -24.23
C PRO A 48 31.75 1.24 -23.30
N ALA A 49 30.50 1.26 -23.79
CA ALA A 49 29.33 1.56 -22.97
C ALA A 49 29.09 0.44 -21.94
N THR A 50 28.63 0.82 -20.76
CA THR A 50 28.18 -0.13 -19.73
C THR A 50 26.65 -0.09 -19.68
N ASN A 51 26.00 -1.24 -19.83
CA ASN A 51 24.54 -1.31 -19.76
C ASN A 51 24.03 -1.10 -18.31
N GLY A 52 22.85 -0.54 -18.19
CA GLY A 52 22.12 -0.50 -16.91
C GLY A 52 21.69 -1.90 -16.44
N ALA A 53 21.18 -1.98 -15.24
CA ALA A 53 20.73 -3.22 -14.64
C ALA A 53 19.42 -3.72 -15.28
N ASN A 54 19.28 -5.04 -15.39
CA ASN A 54 17.98 -5.67 -15.68
C ASN A 54 17.16 -5.78 -14.39
N VAL A 55 15.90 -5.40 -14.47
CA VAL A 55 14.96 -5.46 -13.34
C VAL A 55 13.82 -6.39 -13.68
N THR A 56 13.48 -7.30 -12.75
CA THR A 56 12.31 -8.15 -12.85
C THR A 56 11.29 -7.70 -11.80
N LEU A 57 10.10 -7.32 -12.24
CA LEU A 57 9.00 -6.93 -11.35
C LEU A 57 8.24 -8.14 -10.83
N THR A 58 7.54 -7.97 -9.71
CA THR A 58 6.64 -8.98 -9.13
C THR A 58 5.29 -9.07 -9.85
N LEU A 59 4.98 -8.07 -10.69
CA LEU A 59 3.71 -7.98 -11.40
C LEU A 59 3.45 -9.18 -12.29
N ASP A 60 2.24 -9.73 -12.20
CA ASP A 60 1.68 -10.65 -13.18
C ASP A 60 1.00 -9.83 -14.28
N LEU A 61 1.51 -9.93 -15.51
CA LEU A 61 1.06 -9.09 -16.62
C LEU A 61 -0.41 -9.34 -17.00
N ASP A 62 -0.85 -10.60 -16.97
CA ASP A 62 -2.22 -10.96 -17.34
C ASP A 62 -3.19 -10.46 -16.26
N LEU A 63 -2.84 -10.65 -14.98
CA LEU A 63 -3.61 -10.14 -13.85
C LEU A 63 -3.66 -8.61 -13.87
N GLN A 64 -2.52 -7.92 -14.08
CA GLN A 64 -2.46 -6.47 -14.17
C GLN A 64 -3.38 -5.93 -15.27
N THR A 65 -3.33 -6.55 -16.46
CA THR A 65 -4.16 -6.17 -17.60
C THR A 65 -5.64 -6.37 -17.30
N TYR A 66 -5.99 -7.50 -16.71
CA TYR A 66 -7.36 -7.81 -16.33
C TYR A 66 -7.89 -6.81 -15.28
N VAL A 67 -7.13 -6.57 -14.22
CA VAL A 67 -7.52 -5.63 -13.16
C VAL A 67 -7.71 -4.22 -13.73
N GLN A 68 -6.80 -3.75 -14.58
CA GLN A 68 -6.92 -2.42 -15.22
C GLN A 68 -8.23 -2.31 -16.03
N GLN A 69 -8.56 -3.31 -16.83
CA GLN A 69 -9.81 -3.33 -17.62
C GLN A 69 -11.05 -3.34 -16.73
N GLN A 70 -11.05 -4.12 -15.65
CA GLN A 70 -12.17 -4.19 -14.72
C GLN A 70 -12.37 -2.85 -13.96
N LEU A 71 -11.29 -2.16 -13.62
CA LEU A 71 -11.38 -0.84 -12.97
C LEU A 71 -12.00 0.21 -13.89
N GLU A 72 -11.58 0.28 -15.13
CA GLU A 72 -12.15 1.22 -16.11
C GLU A 72 -13.65 0.96 -16.31
N GLN A 73 -14.03 -0.32 -16.42
CA GLN A 73 -15.44 -0.71 -16.53
C GLN A 73 -16.24 -0.40 -15.28
N ALA A 74 -15.69 -0.71 -14.09
CA ALA A 74 -16.33 -0.43 -12.81
C ALA A 74 -16.56 1.07 -12.61
N LYS A 75 -15.55 1.91 -12.94
CA LYS A 75 -15.66 3.36 -12.92
C LYS A 75 -16.78 3.84 -13.84
N ALA A 76 -16.79 3.38 -15.09
CA ALA A 76 -17.80 3.76 -16.07
C ALA A 76 -19.22 3.35 -15.64
N ASN A 77 -19.38 2.14 -15.10
CA ASN A 77 -20.69 1.61 -14.70
C ASN A 77 -21.25 2.29 -13.44
N SER A 78 -20.38 2.67 -12.50
CA SER A 78 -20.78 3.29 -11.22
C SER A 78 -20.88 4.81 -11.26
N GLY A 79 -20.30 5.46 -12.28
CA GLY A 79 -20.14 6.92 -12.32
C GLY A 79 -19.16 7.44 -11.26
N ALA A 80 -18.27 6.57 -10.71
CA ALA A 80 -17.28 6.97 -9.74
C ALA A 80 -16.26 7.93 -10.35
N LYS A 81 -15.67 8.80 -9.52
CA LYS A 81 -14.62 9.74 -9.95
C LYS A 81 -13.33 9.00 -10.32
N SER A 82 -12.98 8.00 -9.54
CA SER A 82 -11.80 7.15 -9.74
C SER A 82 -12.07 5.75 -9.20
N ALA A 83 -11.25 4.79 -9.64
CA ALA A 83 -11.21 3.43 -9.13
C ALA A 83 -9.75 2.98 -9.03
N SER A 84 -9.42 2.22 -8.00
CA SER A 84 -8.06 1.72 -7.77
C SER A 84 -8.11 0.32 -7.18
N ALA A 85 -7.12 -0.51 -7.48
CA ALA A 85 -6.99 -1.85 -6.91
C ALA A 85 -5.52 -2.21 -6.69
N VAL A 86 -5.29 -2.98 -5.64
CA VAL A 86 -4.00 -3.61 -5.33
C VAL A 86 -4.27 -5.08 -5.06
N VAL A 87 -3.44 -5.95 -5.61
CA VAL A 87 -3.45 -7.40 -5.36
C VAL A 87 -2.07 -7.79 -4.84
N LEU A 88 -2.04 -8.32 -3.62
CA LEU A 88 -0.84 -8.81 -2.96
C LEU A 88 -0.86 -10.34 -2.87
N ASP A 89 0.31 -10.95 -3.00
CA ASP A 89 0.49 -12.34 -2.55
C ASP A 89 0.40 -12.36 -1.02
N ALA A 90 -0.48 -13.19 -0.49
CA ALA A 90 -0.78 -13.22 0.94
C ALA A 90 0.40 -13.66 1.81
N LYS A 91 1.33 -14.47 1.26
CA LYS A 91 2.48 -15.00 2.02
C LYS A 91 3.71 -14.13 1.92
N THR A 92 3.95 -13.53 0.74
CA THR A 92 5.18 -12.82 0.45
C THR A 92 5.03 -11.30 0.47
N ALA A 93 3.79 -10.78 0.48
CA ALA A 93 3.43 -9.37 0.29
C ALA A 93 3.86 -8.81 -1.09
N GLN A 94 4.28 -9.66 -2.03
CA GLN A 94 4.61 -9.22 -3.38
C GLN A 94 3.40 -8.62 -4.07
N VAL A 95 3.61 -7.49 -4.76
CA VAL A 95 2.57 -6.85 -5.54
C VAL A 95 2.39 -7.61 -6.85
N MET A 96 1.26 -8.29 -6.99
CA MET A 96 0.89 -9.05 -8.19
C MET A 96 0.19 -8.18 -9.22
N ALA A 97 -0.60 -7.20 -8.77
CA ALA A 97 -1.20 -6.17 -9.62
C ALA A 97 -1.43 -4.89 -8.81
N MET A 98 -1.26 -3.76 -9.46
CA MET A 98 -1.49 -2.43 -8.89
C MET A 98 -1.99 -1.51 -9.99
N ALA A 99 -3.26 -1.09 -9.92
CA ALA A 99 -3.91 -0.38 -10.99
C ALA A 99 -4.75 0.79 -10.49
N THR A 100 -4.77 1.87 -11.26
CA THR A 100 -5.63 3.03 -11.06
C THR A 100 -6.33 3.38 -12.36
N SER A 101 -7.60 3.83 -12.27
CA SER A 101 -8.27 4.41 -13.43
C SER A 101 -7.59 5.73 -13.85
N ASP A 102 -7.79 6.11 -15.10
CA ASP A 102 -7.29 7.38 -15.64
C ASP A 102 -5.76 7.53 -15.63
N SER A 103 -5.03 6.45 -15.50
CA SER A 103 -3.57 6.49 -15.61
C SER A 103 -3.12 6.80 -17.05
N ILE A 104 -2.01 7.54 -17.15
CA ILE A 104 -1.40 7.88 -18.44
C ILE A 104 -0.73 6.65 -19.05
N ASP A 105 -1.06 6.34 -20.30
CA ASP A 105 -0.30 5.42 -21.14
C ASP A 105 0.99 6.14 -21.63
N PRO A 106 2.18 5.69 -21.21
CA PRO A 106 3.44 6.33 -21.56
C PRO A 106 3.77 6.24 -23.06
N MET A 107 3.16 5.32 -23.79
CA MET A 107 3.35 5.13 -25.23
C MET A 107 2.41 5.99 -26.06
N GLY A 108 1.35 6.53 -25.46
CA GLY A 108 0.37 7.37 -26.12
C GLY A 108 0.74 8.85 -26.19
N ASP A 109 -0.14 9.65 -26.79
CA ASP A 109 -0.05 11.13 -26.78
C ASP A 109 -0.39 11.66 -25.39
N ILE A 110 0.65 11.98 -24.62
CA ILE A 110 0.52 12.43 -23.23
C ILE A 110 -0.31 13.72 -23.13
N LYS A 111 -0.10 14.68 -24.04
CA LYS A 111 -0.84 15.94 -24.01
C LYS A 111 -2.34 15.71 -24.19
N LYS A 112 -2.72 14.90 -25.16
CA LYS A 112 -4.13 14.55 -25.40
C LYS A 112 -4.73 13.80 -24.20
N GLN A 113 -3.97 12.92 -23.56
CA GLN A 113 -4.43 12.18 -22.38
C GLN A 113 -4.67 13.09 -21.18
N LEU A 114 -3.80 14.08 -20.95
CA LEU A 114 -3.99 15.12 -19.93
C LEU A 114 -5.24 15.99 -20.21
N GLU A 115 -5.47 16.36 -21.47
CA GLU A 115 -6.70 17.07 -21.88
C GLU A 115 -7.96 16.22 -21.66
N GLN A 116 -7.85 14.89 -21.64
CA GLN A 116 -8.91 13.94 -21.33
C GLN A 116 -9.07 13.67 -19.81
N GLY A 117 -8.30 14.36 -18.96
CA GLY A 117 -8.36 14.23 -17.51
C GLY A 117 -7.58 13.03 -16.95
N LYS A 118 -6.67 12.41 -17.73
CA LYS A 118 -5.76 11.42 -17.20
C LYS A 118 -4.65 12.08 -16.38
N GLU A 119 -4.15 11.36 -15.39
CA GLU A 119 -3.21 11.90 -14.40
C GLU A 119 -1.93 11.08 -14.33
N PHE A 120 -0.83 11.77 -13.99
CA PHE A 120 0.39 11.12 -13.54
C PHE A 120 0.21 10.69 -12.09
N GLY A 121 0.81 9.59 -11.73
CA GLY A 121 0.85 9.13 -10.36
C GLY A 121 0.13 7.81 -10.16
N ASN A 122 0.25 7.32 -8.95
CA ASN A 122 -0.34 6.05 -8.53
C ASN A 122 -1.13 6.28 -7.23
N SER A 123 -2.43 6.47 -7.36
CA SER A 123 -3.32 6.77 -6.23
C SER A 123 -3.37 5.64 -5.19
N THR A 124 -2.96 4.42 -5.54
CA THR A 124 -2.91 3.31 -4.59
C THR A 124 -1.90 3.52 -3.46
N ILE A 125 -0.87 4.34 -3.70
CA ILE A 125 0.19 4.66 -2.75
C ILE A 125 0.25 6.14 -2.36
N SER A 126 -0.30 7.04 -3.18
CA SER A 126 -0.16 8.49 -2.99
C SER A 126 -1.43 9.19 -2.49
N ALA A 127 -2.59 8.54 -2.51
CA ALA A 127 -3.87 9.11 -2.12
C ALA A 127 -4.43 8.42 -0.87
N PRO A 128 -4.07 8.90 0.35
CA PRO A 128 -4.60 8.32 1.58
C PRO A 128 -6.08 8.69 1.76
N PHE A 129 -6.83 7.80 2.38
CA PHE A 129 -8.26 7.96 2.68
C PHE A 129 -8.59 7.42 4.07
N GLU A 130 -9.68 7.88 4.67
CA GLU A 130 -10.23 7.28 5.89
C GLU A 130 -10.84 5.91 5.55
N PRO A 131 -10.29 4.81 6.07
CA PRO A 131 -10.72 3.47 5.65
C PRO A 131 -12.13 3.11 6.13
N GLY A 132 -12.60 3.74 7.20
CA GLY A 132 -13.90 3.41 7.79
C GLY A 132 -13.99 1.93 8.18
N SER A 133 -15.18 1.32 7.96
CA SER A 133 -15.46 -0.06 8.43
C SER A 133 -14.51 -1.14 7.92
N VAL A 134 -13.75 -0.93 6.84
CA VAL A 134 -12.77 -1.93 6.40
C VAL A 134 -11.59 -2.02 7.37
N ALA A 135 -11.30 -0.99 8.16
CA ALA A 135 -10.27 -1.01 9.20
C ALA A 135 -10.72 -1.72 10.50
N LYS A 136 -11.99 -2.04 10.67
CA LYS A 136 -12.46 -2.80 11.86
C LYS A 136 -11.78 -4.15 12.01
N ILE A 137 -11.19 -4.68 10.94
CA ILE A 137 -10.37 -5.89 10.99
C ILE A 137 -9.19 -5.76 11.96
N ILE A 138 -8.63 -4.55 12.15
CA ILE A 138 -7.57 -4.27 13.12
C ILE A 138 -8.10 -4.47 14.53
N THR A 139 -9.28 -3.92 14.84
CA THR A 139 -9.93 -4.10 16.14
C THR A 139 -10.26 -5.56 16.40
N ALA A 140 -10.77 -6.28 15.37
CA ALA A 140 -11.08 -7.71 15.47
C ALA A 140 -9.83 -8.53 15.80
N ALA A 141 -8.76 -8.35 15.03
CA ALA A 141 -7.49 -9.05 15.21
C ALA A 141 -6.92 -8.77 16.60
N GLY A 142 -6.86 -7.50 16.99
CA GLY A 142 -6.33 -7.11 18.30
C GLY A 142 -7.15 -7.64 19.48
N ALA A 143 -8.47 -7.62 19.39
CA ALA A 143 -9.32 -8.12 20.45
C ALA A 143 -9.18 -9.66 20.62
N ILE A 144 -9.07 -10.40 19.51
CA ILE A 144 -8.89 -11.86 19.54
C ILE A 144 -7.48 -12.20 20.03
N GLU A 145 -6.45 -11.58 19.48
CA GLU A 145 -5.04 -11.82 19.82
C GLU A 145 -4.75 -11.57 21.31
N ASN A 146 -5.35 -10.51 21.87
CA ASN A 146 -5.20 -10.19 23.30
C ASN A 146 -6.16 -10.93 24.23
N GLY A 147 -6.94 -11.90 23.73
CA GLY A 147 -7.87 -12.68 24.54
C GLY A 147 -9.04 -11.87 25.10
N VAL A 148 -9.34 -10.71 24.51
CA VAL A 148 -10.49 -9.87 24.90
C VAL A 148 -11.79 -10.55 24.53
N THR A 149 -11.77 -11.32 23.46
CA THR A 149 -12.91 -12.07 22.92
C THR A 149 -12.44 -13.28 22.11
N SER A 150 -13.36 -14.15 21.78
CA SER A 150 -13.19 -15.23 20.79
C SER A 150 -14.25 -15.08 19.68
N PRO A 151 -14.06 -15.68 18.50
CA PRO A 151 -15.01 -15.56 17.37
C PRO A 151 -16.47 -15.85 17.72
N ASP A 152 -16.70 -16.85 18.56
CA ASP A 152 -18.02 -17.35 18.94
C ASP A 152 -18.55 -16.79 20.26
N GLU A 153 -17.76 -15.97 20.96
CA GLU A 153 -18.21 -15.31 22.19
C GLU A 153 -19.39 -14.38 21.92
N VAL A 154 -20.44 -14.51 22.73
CA VAL A 154 -21.68 -13.74 22.58
C VAL A 154 -21.65 -12.48 23.45
N HIS A 155 -21.95 -11.36 22.84
CA HIS A 155 -22.01 -10.05 23.46
C HIS A 155 -23.41 -9.47 23.37
N THR A 156 -23.85 -8.77 24.43
CA THR A 156 -25.05 -7.93 24.37
C THR A 156 -24.65 -6.55 23.83
N VAL A 157 -25.02 -6.28 22.59
CA VAL A 157 -24.71 -5.01 21.91
C VAL A 157 -25.92 -4.09 22.00
N PRO A 158 -25.82 -2.95 22.69
CA PRO A 158 -26.91 -1.95 22.73
C PRO A 158 -27.05 -1.24 21.39
N GLY A 159 -28.19 -0.55 21.17
CA GLY A 159 -28.41 0.21 19.94
C GLY A 159 -27.54 1.46 19.81
N SER A 160 -26.95 1.90 20.91
CA SER A 160 -25.97 3.01 20.95
C SER A 160 -25.05 2.89 22.15
N ILE A 161 -23.90 3.55 22.07
CA ILE A 161 -22.92 3.67 23.15
C ILE A 161 -22.48 5.12 23.30
N ASP A 162 -22.42 5.61 24.53
CA ASP A 162 -21.89 6.95 24.82
C ASP A 162 -20.38 6.86 25.03
N MET A 163 -19.64 7.56 24.20
CA MET A 163 -18.21 7.74 24.32
C MET A 163 -17.88 9.23 24.46
N ALA A 164 -16.67 9.55 24.90
CA ALA A 164 -16.27 10.95 25.17
C ALA A 164 -16.36 11.89 23.94
N GLY A 165 -16.57 11.36 22.73
CA GLY A 165 -16.82 12.13 21.50
C GLY A 165 -18.29 12.29 21.13
N GLY A 166 -19.21 11.68 21.91
CA GLY A 166 -20.66 11.71 21.64
C GLY A 166 -21.32 10.33 21.65
N ASN A 167 -22.58 10.29 21.25
CA ASN A 167 -23.34 9.04 21.14
C ASN A 167 -23.08 8.37 19.77
N VAL A 168 -22.55 7.16 19.78
CA VAL A 168 -22.30 6.35 18.57
C VAL A 168 -23.39 5.31 18.41
N LYS A 169 -23.87 5.16 17.18
CA LYS A 169 -24.91 4.20 16.78
C LYS A 169 -24.44 3.30 15.65
N ASP A 170 -25.11 2.17 15.50
CA ASP A 170 -25.03 1.36 14.31
C ASP A 170 -25.78 2.00 13.12
N ALA A 171 -25.50 1.53 11.90
CA ALA A 171 -26.14 2.04 10.70
C ALA A 171 -27.63 1.69 10.59
N TRP A 172 -28.15 0.86 11.50
CA TRP A 172 -29.55 0.46 11.60
C TRP A 172 -30.04 0.62 13.04
N ASP A 173 -31.31 0.97 13.20
CA ASP A 173 -31.91 1.07 14.51
C ASP A 173 -32.20 -0.32 15.10
N HIS A 174 -31.73 -0.54 16.32
CA HIS A 174 -32.01 -1.75 17.10
C HIS A 174 -31.92 -1.47 18.60
N GLY A 175 -32.64 -2.26 19.39
CA GLY A 175 -32.42 -2.34 20.83
C GLY A 175 -31.26 -3.25 21.20
N PRO A 176 -31.06 -3.54 22.49
CA PRO A 176 -30.04 -4.52 22.90
C PRO A 176 -30.24 -5.86 22.19
N ALA A 177 -29.21 -6.33 21.51
CA ALA A 177 -29.22 -7.56 20.73
C ALA A 177 -27.99 -8.44 21.05
N GLN A 178 -28.16 -9.75 20.89
CA GLN A 178 -27.09 -10.72 21.09
C GLN A 178 -26.37 -10.97 19.77
N TYR A 179 -25.07 -10.68 19.71
CA TYR A 179 -24.22 -10.97 18.57
C TYR A 179 -22.97 -11.73 19.03
N THR A 180 -22.54 -12.73 18.28
CA THR A 180 -21.20 -13.26 18.42
C THR A 180 -20.17 -12.20 17.97
N THR A 181 -18.91 -12.34 18.35
CA THR A 181 -17.84 -11.47 17.81
C THR A 181 -17.86 -11.51 16.28
N THR A 182 -17.95 -12.70 15.68
CA THR A 182 -18.12 -12.84 14.22
C THR A 182 -19.34 -12.06 13.71
N GLY A 183 -20.45 -12.11 14.44
CA GLY A 183 -21.69 -11.37 14.11
C GLY A 183 -21.54 -9.86 14.18
N ILE A 184 -20.78 -9.33 15.16
CA ILE A 184 -20.47 -7.90 15.29
C ILE A 184 -19.76 -7.40 14.03
N PHE A 185 -18.70 -8.09 13.61
CA PHE A 185 -17.94 -7.69 12.42
C PHE A 185 -18.67 -8.02 11.12
N GLY A 186 -19.40 -9.14 11.04
CA GLY A 186 -20.21 -9.50 9.88
C GLY A 186 -21.36 -8.52 9.60
N LYS A 187 -21.91 -7.90 10.65
CA LYS A 187 -22.88 -6.80 10.54
C LYS A 187 -22.23 -5.42 10.45
N SER A 188 -20.93 -5.34 10.61
CA SER A 188 -20.21 -4.07 10.69
C SER A 188 -20.73 -3.13 11.79
N SER A 189 -21.08 -3.69 12.98
CA SER A 189 -21.54 -2.91 14.12
C SER A 189 -20.47 -1.95 14.61
N ASN A 190 -20.74 -0.64 14.65
CA ASN A 190 -19.88 0.35 15.27
C ASN A 190 -19.87 0.17 16.78
N VAL A 191 -21.04 -0.01 17.36
CA VAL A 191 -21.21 -0.15 18.81
C VAL A 191 -20.48 -1.38 19.33
N GLY A 192 -20.70 -2.54 18.70
CA GLY A 192 -20.01 -3.77 19.10
C GLY A 192 -18.47 -3.68 18.92
N THR A 193 -18.02 -3.04 17.86
CA THR A 193 -16.57 -2.81 17.62
C THR A 193 -15.97 -1.93 18.72
N LEU A 194 -16.62 -0.83 19.07
CA LEU A 194 -16.17 0.07 20.13
C LEU A 194 -16.15 -0.59 21.51
N MET A 195 -17.17 -1.41 21.83
CA MET A 195 -17.18 -2.21 23.07
C MET A 195 -15.97 -3.12 23.19
N LEU A 196 -15.55 -3.76 22.10
CA LEU A 196 -14.36 -4.61 22.07
C LEU A 196 -13.08 -3.77 22.17
N ALA A 197 -13.03 -2.62 21.51
CA ALA A 197 -11.90 -1.69 21.59
C ALA A 197 -11.72 -1.11 23.00
N GLU A 198 -12.81 -0.76 23.69
CA GLU A 198 -12.75 -0.29 25.09
C GLU A 198 -12.18 -1.37 26.03
N LYS A 199 -12.59 -2.63 25.85
CA LYS A 199 -12.03 -3.75 26.63
C LYS A 199 -10.54 -3.96 26.34
N LEU A 200 -10.10 -3.74 25.09
CA LEU A 200 -8.69 -3.81 24.70
C LEU A 200 -7.87 -2.69 25.30
N GLY A 201 -8.43 -1.48 25.34
CA GLY A 201 -7.81 -0.26 25.85
C GLY A 201 -6.98 0.49 24.81
N GLU A 202 -6.86 1.80 25.04
CA GLU A 202 -6.24 2.74 24.10
C GLU A 202 -4.76 2.43 23.80
N ASP A 203 -3.98 2.04 24.81
CA ASP A 203 -2.54 1.82 24.64
C ASP A 203 -2.25 0.58 23.79
N LYS A 204 -3.01 -0.50 23.97
CA LYS A 204 -2.90 -1.68 23.14
C LYS A 204 -3.40 -1.42 21.73
N PHE A 205 -4.46 -0.61 21.59
CA PHE A 205 -4.99 -0.25 20.30
C PHE A 205 -4.00 0.61 19.48
N ASP A 206 -3.32 1.56 20.13
CA ASP A 206 -2.23 2.34 19.53
C ASP A 206 -1.07 1.43 19.06
N GLN A 207 -0.68 0.47 19.91
CA GLN A 207 0.35 -0.51 19.56
C GLN A 207 -0.06 -1.35 18.33
N LEU A 208 -1.34 -1.71 18.20
CA LEU A 208 -1.84 -2.44 17.04
C LEU A 208 -1.78 -1.58 15.76
N LEU A 209 -2.27 -0.34 15.81
CA LEU A 209 -2.21 0.56 14.65
C LEU A 209 -0.76 0.75 14.19
N THR A 210 0.13 1.00 15.14
CA THR A 210 1.57 1.17 14.88
C THR A 210 2.20 -0.12 14.35
N GLY A 211 1.83 -1.27 14.92
CA GLY A 211 2.29 -2.59 14.50
C GLY A 211 1.84 -2.96 13.08
N PHE A 212 0.65 -2.56 12.68
CA PHE A 212 0.17 -2.70 11.30
C PHE A 212 0.71 -1.64 10.33
N GLY A 213 1.63 -0.76 10.78
CA GLY A 213 2.27 0.23 9.91
C GLY A 213 1.40 1.44 9.56
N VAL A 214 0.28 1.68 10.27
CA VAL A 214 -0.53 2.88 10.05
C VAL A 214 0.29 4.13 10.37
N GLY A 215 0.27 5.11 9.48
CA GLY A 215 1.06 6.34 9.60
C GLY A 215 2.54 6.18 9.24
N ARG A 216 2.91 5.12 8.52
CA ARG A 216 4.27 4.87 8.00
C ARG A 216 4.23 4.46 6.54
N ALA A 217 5.25 4.85 5.78
CA ALA A 217 5.44 4.33 4.43
C ALA A 217 5.64 2.80 4.45
N THR A 218 5.12 2.12 3.42
CA THR A 218 5.28 0.66 3.28
C THR A 218 6.70 0.28 2.84
N GLY A 219 7.44 1.25 2.28
CA GLY A 219 8.77 1.04 1.71
C GLY A 219 8.74 0.46 0.31
N ILE A 220 7.61 0.55 -0.39
CA ILE A 220 7.54 0.15 -1.80
C ILE A 220 8.50 1.03 -2.62
N GLU A 221 9.21 0.42 -3.57
CA GLU A 221 10.24 1.10 -4.36
C GLU A 221 9.65 1.98 -5.48
N LEU A 222 8.58 2.69 -5.17
CA LEU A 222 7.90 3.61 -6.08
C LEU A 222 7.90 5.04 -5.51
N PRO A 223 7.93 6.06 -6.37
CA PRO A 223 7.96 7.45 -5.93
C PRO A 223 6.61 7.92 -5.40
N SER A 224 6.66 8.95 -4.54
CA SER A 224 5.47 9.67 -4.06
C SER A 224 4.56 8.83 -3.16
N GLU A 225 5.11 7.86 -2.44
CA GLU A 225 4.36 7.15 -1.41
C GLU A 225 3.97 8.10 -0.27
N SER A 226 2.71 8.02 0.16
CA SER A 226 2.19 8.72 1.33
C SER A 226 2.24 7.82 2.55
N GLU A 227 2.70 8.36 3.67
CA GLU A 227 2.67 7.67 4.97
C GLU A 227 1.25 7.57 5.56
N GLY A 228 0.28 8.29 4.99
CA GLY A 228 -1.02 8.44 5.61
C GLY A 228 -0.99 9.32 6.85
N LEU A 229 -1.94 9.15 7.74
CA LEU A 229 -2.04 9.89 8.99
C LEU A 229 -2.47 8.97 10.14
N LEU A 230 -1.69 8.96 11.20
CA LEU A 230 -2.09 8.43 12.50
C LEU A 230 -1.83 9.52 13.56
N PRO A 231 -2.87 9.98 14.31
CA PRO A 231 -2.66 10.89 15.42
C PRO A 231 -1.72 10.28 16.45
N GLN A 232 -0.75 11.05 16.94
CA GLN A 232 0.15 10.59 18.01
C GLN A 232 -0.64 10.25 19.27
N ARG A 233 -0.30 9.16 19.95
CA ARG A 233 -1.00 8.69 21.17
C ARG A 233 -1.19 9.81 22.21
N ALA A 234 -0.20 10.67 22.41
CA ALA A 234 -0.26 11.79 23.35
C ALA A 234 -1.29 12.88 22.98
N GLN A 235 -1.76 12.88 21.72
CA GLN A 235 -2.76 13.84 21.21
C GLN A 235 -4.18 13.28 21.24
N TRP A 236 -4.34 12.00 21.62
CA TRP A 236 -5.66 11.41 21.66
C TRP A 236 -6.55 12.07 22.72
N SER A 237 -7.74 12.40 22.31
CA SER A 237 -8.86 12.74 23.19
C SER A 237 -9.82 11.55 23.24
N GLY A 238 -10.80 11.59 24.13
CA GLY A 238 -11.85 10.58 24.15
C GLY A 238 -12.59 10.46 22.81
N GLY A 239 -12.74 11.58 22.08
CA GLY A 239 -13.31 11.56 20.73
C GLY A 239 -12.40 10.87 19.70
N THR A 240 -11.07 10.93 19.87
CA THR A 240 -10.14 10.21 19.00
C THR A 240 -10.34 8.72 19.12
N PHE A 241 -10.39 8.18 20.34
CA PHE A 241 -10.58 6.75 20.56
C PHE A 241 -11.99 6.27 20.22
N ALA A 242 -12.99 7.14 20.15
CA ALA A 242 -14.31 6.81 19.64
C ALA A 242 -14.35 6.61 18.11
N ASN A 243 -13.36 7.11 17.39
CA ASN A 243 -13.31 7.10 15.94
C ASN A 243 -12.31 6.07 15.35
N LEU A 244 -11.11 5.99 15.90
CA LEU A 244 -10.05 5.14 15.36
C LEU A 244 -10.45 3.65 15.21
N PRO A 245 -11.11 2.99 16.19
CA PRO A 245 -11.48 1.58 16.06
C PRO A 245 -12.48 1.27 14.95
N ILE A 246 -13.22 2.27 14.49
CA ILE A 246 -14.16 2.17 13.37
C ILE A 246 -13.60 2.73 12.06
N GLY A 247 -12.29 3.07 12.06
CA GLY A 247 -11.54 3.50 10.88
C GLY A 247 -11.73 4.96 10.49
N GLN A 248 -12.07 5.82 11.43
CA GLN A 248 -12.19 7.28 11.26
C GLN A 248 -11.11 8.00 12.07
N GLY A 249 -10.77 9.24 11.66
CA GLY A 249 -9.74 10.03 12.34
C GLY A 249 -8.30 9.58 12.06
N MET A 250 -8.11 8.67 11.13
CA MET A 250 -6.82 8.28 10.53
C MET A 250 -6.96 8.19 9.01
N SER A 251 -5.85 8.24 8.29
CA SER A 251 -5.87 7.95 6.85
C SER A 251 -4.77 6.97 6.46
N VAL A 252 -5.08 6.11 5.52
CA VAL A 252 -4.18 5.08 4.98
C VAL A 252 -4.26 5.08 3.46
N THR A 253 -3.17 4.68 2.80
CA THR A 253 -3.21 4.37 1.37
C THR A 253 -3.88 3.03 1.12
N LEU A 254 -4.29 2.77 -0.11
CA LEU A 254 -4.84 1.47 -0.48
C LEU A 254 -3.83 0.33 -0.29
N LEU A 255 -2.54 0.60 -0.57
CA LEU A 255 -1.47 -0.36 -0.35
C LEU A 255 -1.29 -0.68 1.15
N GLN A 256 -1.29 0.34 2.03
CA GLN A 256 -1.25 0.12 3.48
C GLN A 256 -2.44 -0.73 3.95
N MET A 257 -3.64 -0.44 3.46
CA MET A 257 -4.82 -1.24 3.83
C MET A 257 -4.72 -2.68 3.33
N ALA A 258 -4.22 -2.89 2.11
CA ALA A 258 -3.95 -4.23 1.57
C ALA A 258 -2.90 -4.98 2.40
N GLY A 259 -1.83 -4.29 2.86
CA GLY A 259 -0.81 -4.85 3.74
C GLY A 259 -1.37 -5.32 5.09
N ILE A 260 -2.30 -4.55 5.69
CA ILE A 260 -2.98 -4.96 6.94
C ILE A 260 -3.73 -6.29 6.75
N TYR A 261 -4.49 -6.42 5.65
CA TYR A 261 -5.18 -7.67 5.33
C TYR A 261 -4.20 -8.81 5.02
N GLN A 262 -3.10 -8.50 4.32
CA GLN A 262 -2.05 -9.47 4.02
C GLN A 262 -1.40 -10.01 5.30
N ALA A 263 -1.04 -9.13 6.24
CA ALA A 263 -0.46 -9.54 7.53
C ALA A 263 -1.37 -10.50 8.29
N ILE A 264 -2.68 -10.21 8.34
CA ILE A 264 -3.67 -11.10 8.98
C ILE A 264 -3.77 -12.43 8.23
N ALA A 265 -3.84 -12.41 6.89
CA ALA A 265 -3.89 -13.61 6.06
C ALA A 265 -2.61 -14.48 6.17
N ASN A 266 -1.49 -13.86 6.52
CA ASN A 266 -0.20 -14.52 6.76
C ASN A 266 0.03 -14.92 8.23
N GLY A 267 -1.02 -15.00 9.04
CA GLY A 267 -0.94 -15.41 10.43
C GLY A 267 -0.31 -14.39 11.38
N GLY A 268 -0.37 -13.10 11.04
CA GLY A 268 0.16 -11.99 11.83
C GLY A 268 1.62 -11.64 11.52
N ALA A 269 2.23 -12.28 10.52
CA ALA A 269 3.55 -11.89 10.04
C ALA A 269 3.43 -10.73 9.07
N ASP A 270 3.95 -9.56 9.46
CA ASP A 270 4.05 -8.40 8.59
C ASP A 270 5.22 -8.58 7.61
N CYS A 271 4.96 -8.39 6.33
CA CYS A 271 5.96 -8.37 5.27
C CYS A 271 5.88 -7.02 4.56
N ALA A 272 7.01 -6.36 4.36
CA ALA A 272 7.05 -5.16 3.54
C ALA A 272 6.57 -5.47 2.12
N ALA A 273 5.79 -4.56 1.55
CA ALA A 273 5.35 -4.70 0.16
C ALA A 273 6.56 -4.70 -0.77
N ASP A 274 6.66 -5.71 -1.63
CA ASP A 274 7.78 -5.90 -2.55
C ASP A 274 7.29 -5.77 -4.00
N TYR A 275 7.94 -4.93 -4.76
CA TYR A 275 7.66 -4.69 -6.17
C TYR A 275 8.69 -5.35 -7.11
N PHE A 276 9.86 -5.72 -6.59
CA PHE A 276 10.92 -6.35 -7.35
C PHE A 276 11.10 -7.83 -6.99
N ARG A 277 11.31 -8.68 -8.00
CA ARG A 277 11.80 -10.04 -7.77
C ARG A 277 13.30 -10.02 -7.57
N GLY A 278 13.75 -10.44 -6.38
CA GLY A 278 15.16 -10.71 -6.12
C GLY A 278 15.99 -9.57 -5.55
N ALA A 279 15.44 -8.43 -5.19
CA ALA A 279 16.05 -7.53 -4.23
C ALA A 279 15.98 -8.23 -2.86
N GLY A 280 17.11 -8.73 -2.36
CA GLY A 280 17.21 -9.58 -1.16
C GLY A 280 16.91 -8.84 0.17
N TRP A 281 15.75 -8.26 0.29
CA TRP A 281 15.23 -7.61 1.48
C TRP A 281 13.88 -8.22 1.85
N SER A 282 13.89 -9.49 2.24
CA SER A 282 12.74 -10.07 2.92
C SER A 282 12.79 -9.61 4.39
N TRP A 283 12.10 -8.54 4.69
CA TRP A 283 11.71 -8.20 6.05
C TRP A 283 10.37 -8.86 6.36
N CYS A 284 10.35 -10.15 6.54
CA CYS A 284 9.35 -10.82 7.36
C CYS A 284 9.87 -10.74 8.79
N GLY A 285 9.71 -9.63 9.45
CA GLY A 285 10.19 -9.38 10.80
C GLY A 285 9.09 -9.66 11.81
N GLY A 286 9.24 -10.75 12.50
CA GLY A 286 8.71 -11.21 13.74
C GLY A 286 7.56 -10.46 14.38
N GLY A 287 6.50 -11.20 14.73
CA GLY A 287 5.51 -10.86 15.72
C GLY A 287 6.14 -10.43 17.07
N PRO A 288 5.34 -10.03 18.07
CA PRO A 288 5.81 -9.37 19.28
C PRO A 288 6.96 -10.12 19.92
N ALA A 289 8.00 -9.39 20.28
CA ALA A 289 9.29 -9.86 20.73
C ALA A 289 9.24 -11.09 21.63
N GLY A 290 9.52 -12.25 21.07
CA GLY A 290 9.81 -13.49 21.75
C GLY A 290 11.23 -13.92 21.42
N ALA A 291 12.14 -13.61 22.34
CA ALA A 291 13.43 -14.19 22.62
C ALA A 291 14.22 -14.88 21.47
N GLY A 292 15.30 -14.22 21.09
CA GLY A 292 16.62 -14.83 20.96
C GLY A 292 16.83 -16.03 20.06
N ALA A 293 17.52 -15.81 18.91
CA ALA A 293 18.61 -16.71 18.49
C ALA A 293 19.51 -15.95 17.52
N HIS A 294 20.64 -15.50 18.01
CA HIS A 294 21.84 -15.30 17.18
C HIS A 294 22.28 -16.67 16.65
N PRO A 295 22.60 -16.84 15.37
CA PRO A 295 23.56 -17.82 14.97
C PRO A 295 24.93 -17.14 14.95
N GLY A 296 25.77 -17.61 15.88
CA GLY A 296 27.21 -17.36 15.87
C GLY A 296 27.83 -17.96 14.63
N GLY A 297 29.00 -17.39 14.29
CA GLY A 297 29.76 -17.66 13.10
C GLY A 297 30.29 -19.07 13.00
N GLU A 298 30.65 -19.42 11.79
CA GLU A 298 31.95 -19.93 11.33
C GLU A 298 32.04 -19.64 9.84
#